data_dfe678df79a9a4c321213df2e0eee965
#
_entry.id   dfe678df79a9a4c321213df2e0eee965
#
_cell.length_a   1.000
_cell.length_b   1.000
_cell.length_c   1.000
_cell.angle_alpha   90.00
_cell.angle_beta   90.00
_cell.angle_gamma   90.00
#
_symmetry.space_group_name_H-M   'P 1'
#
loop_
_entity.id
_entity.type
_entity.pdbx_description
1 polymer ?
#
loop_
_entity_poly.entity_id
_entity_poly.type
_entity_poly.pdbx_seq_one_letter_code
_entity_poly.pdbx_strand_id
1 'polypeptide(L)'
;MDLFPAIDLRNGKCVRLHQGDYGQETVYGDDPVAQALAFADAGAGWIHVVDLDAARTGVPENRDVVAAIAAAVPVPVQTGGGVRNRAAALALFDAGVERVVVGTAALADPDFVRDLAADHRVAVGLDAKAGEVATDGWLVGSGRSVLDVARSFADAGVDAFVVTDISRDGTLEGPDLVGLREVVEATPVDVIASGGVGTIADLRALAEIGVGGRRLAGVITGKAIYEGRFTVAEGVAALEIES
;
A
#
# COMPACT_ATOMS: atom_id res chain seq x y z
N MET A 1 2.32 6.31 14.14
CA MET A 1 1.75 5.87 12.85
C MET A 1 2.80 6.05 11.78
N ASP A 2 3.07 5.04 10.93
CA ASP A 2 4.15 5.12 9.93
C ASP A 2 3.73 5.79 8.63
N LEU A 3 4.63 6.57 8.02
CA LEU A 3 4.51 7.04 6.65
C LEU A 3 5.16 6.02 5.70
N PHE A 4 4.44 5.63 4.66
CA PHE A 4 4.90 4.76 3.58
C PHE A 4 4.96 5.56 2.28
N PRO A 5 6.07 6.25 1.97
CA PRO A 5 6.23 6.88 0.66
C PRO A 5 6.15 5.80 -0.42
N ALA A 6 5.36 6.06 -1.47
CA ALA A 6 5.08 5.06 -2.49
C ALA A 6 5.90 5.29 -3.76
N ILE A 7 6.43 4.21 -4.31
CA ILE A 7 7.11 4.13 -5.61
C ILE A 7 6.32 3.17 -6.48
N ASP A 8 5.64 3.67 -7.50
CA ASP A 8 5.02 2.82 -8.52
C ASP A 8 6.04 2.62 -9.65
N LEU A 9 6.27 1.36 -9.99
CA LEU A 9 7.20 0.95 -11.03
C LEU A 9 6.45 0.59 -12.31
N ARG A 10 6.87 1.18 -13.42
CA ARG A 10 6.46 0.79 -14.76
C ARG A 10 7.63 0.92 -15.73
N ASN A 11 7.94 -0.15 -16.46
CA ASN A 11 9.10 -0.22 -17.36
C ASN A 11 10.42 0.24 -16.66
N GLY A 12 10.60 -0.11 -15.39
CA GLY A 12 11.79 0.25 -14.59
C GLY A 12 11.85 1.69 -14.10
N LYS A 13 10.78 2.49 -14.27
CA LYS A 13 10.72 3.92 -13.90
C LYS A 13 9.76 4.18 -12.76
N CYS A 14 9.99 5.29 -12.03
CA CYS A 14 9.05 5.83 -11.07
C CYS A 14 7.92 6.55 -11.79
N VAL A 15 6.70 6.06 -11.62
CA VAL A 15 5.51 6.63 -12.25
C VAL A 15 4.38 6.85 -11.24
N ARG A 16 3.33 7.56 -11.65
CA ARG A 16 2.04 7.60 -10.95
C ARG A 16 0.92 7.55 -11.97
N LEU A 17 -0.09 6.77 -11.65
CA LEU A 17 -1.35 6.73 -12.41
C LEU A 17 -2.39 7.63 -11.74
N HIS A 18 -3.33 8.15 -12.49
CA HIS A 18 -4.51 8.83 -11.97
C HIS A 18 -5.65 7.82 -11.86
N GLN A 19 -6.11 7.52 -10.63
CA GLN A 19 -7.16 6.52 -10.35
C GLN A 19 -6.91 5.15 -11.03
N GLY A 20 -5.65 4.71 -11.11
CA GLY A 20 -5.26 3.44 -11.72
C GLY A 20 -5.31 3.42 -13.27
N ASP A 21 -5.60 4.54 -13.93
CA ASP A 21 -5.68 4.61 -15.38
C ASP A 21 -4.28 4.61 -16.03
N TYR A 22 -3.92 3.51 -16.69
CA TYR A 22 -2.66 3.35 -17.42
C TYR A 22 -2.50 4.31 -18.61
N GLY A 23 -3.58 4.93 -19.07
CA GLY A 23 -3.56 5.98 -20.09
C GLY A 23 -3.23 7.37 -19.52
N GLN A 24 -3.28 7.53 -18.20
CA GLN A 24 -3.02 8.78 -17.49
C GLN A 24 -1.79 8.63 -16.57
N GLU A 25 -0.66 8.27 -17.16
CA GLU A 25 0.62 8.10 -16.47
C GLU A 25 1.42 9.40 -16.45
N THR A 26 2.03 9.68 -15.31
CA THR A 26 3.07 10.70 -15.16
C THR A 26 4.37 10.04 -14.70
N VAL A 27 5.46 10.26 -15.43
CA VAL A 27 6.81 9.78 -15.06
C VAL A 27 7.48 10.83 -14.19
N TYR A 28 7.98 10.41 -13.01
CA TYR A 28 8.65 11.30 -12.05
C TYR A 28 10.17 11.06 -11.95
N GLY A 29 10.67 9.93 -12.41
CA GLY A 29 12.09 9.64 -12.39
C GLY A 29 12.46 8.30 -13.04
N ASP A 30 13.74 8.20 -13.42
CA ASP A 30 14.29 7.02 -14.08
C ASP A 30 15.15 6.16 -13.14
N ASP A 31 15.33 6.57 -11.88
CA ASP A 31 16.12 5.86 -10.88
C ASP A 31 15.30 5.60 -9.60
N PRO A 32 14.56 4.48 -9.55
CA PRO A 32 13.76 4.10 -8.38
C PRO A 32 14.60 3.82 -7.12
N VAL A 33 15.84 3.38 -7.26
CA VAL A 33 16.73 3.11 -6.12
C VAL A 33 17.13 4.42 -5.45
N ALA A 34 17.56 5.41 -6.24
CA ALA A 34 17.87 6.73 -5.73
C ALA A 34 16.63 7.40 -5.07
N GLN A 35 15.43 7.19 -5.65
CA GLN A 35 14.20 7.68 -5.06
C GLN A 35 13.89 7.04 -3.70
N ALA A 36 14.08 5.72 -3.59
CA ALA A 36 13.86 5.00 -2.33
C ALA A 36 14.85 5.44 -1.24
N LEU A 37 16.13 5.60 -1.59
CA LEU A 37 17.16 6.14 -0.69
C LEU A 37 16.79 7.55 -0.21
N ALA A 38 16.37 8.44 -1.11
CA ALA A 38 15.95 9.78 -0.74
C ALA A 38 14.75 9.78 0.24
N PHE A 39 13.82 8.85 0.10
CA PHE A 39 12.71 8.70 1.05
C PHE A 39 13.18 8.18 2.41
N ALA A 40 14.07 7.19 2.44
CA ALA A 40 14.64 6.67 3.68
C ALA A 40 15.49 7.74 4.41
N ASP A 41 16.34 8.47 3.70
CA ASP A 41 17.17 9.55 4.23
C ASP A 41 16.32 10.71 4.79
N ALA A 42 15.12 10.91 4.23
CA ALA A 42 14.16 11.91 4.74
C ALA A 42 13.35 11.42 5.95
N GLY A 43 13.64 10.22 6.48
CA GLY A 43 13.07 9.69 7.72
C GLY A 43 11.86 8.77 7.55
N ALA A 44 11.57 8.28 6.34
CA ALA A 44 10.54 7.26 6.16
C ALA A 44 10.89 5.98 6.95
N GLY A 45 9.93 5.44 7.71
CA GLY A 45 10.11 4.17 8.44
C GLY A 45 9.89 2.93 7.55
N TRP A 46 9.23 3.10 6.41
CA TRP A 46 8.93 2.09 5.42
C TRP A 46 8.97 2.67 4.00
N ILE A 47 9.22 1.83 3.00
CA ILE A 47 9.00 2.16 1.58
C ILE A 47 7.92 1.23 1.02
N HIS A 48 6.92 1.80 0.34
CA HIS A 48 5.91 1.03 -0.39
C HIS A 48 6.23 1.03 -1.88
N VAL A 49 6.35 -0.17 -2.48
CA VAL A 49 6.67 -0.33 -3.91
C VAL A 49 5.56 -1.10 -4.61
N VAL A 50 5.12 -0.65 -5.76
CA VAL A 50 4.13 -1.36 -6.58
C VAL A 50 4.69 -1.66 -7.96
N ASP A 51 4.73 -2.94 -8.36
CA ASP A 51 5.01 -3.35 -9.73
C ASP A 51 3.71 -3.26 -10.55
N LEU A 52 3.52 -2.14 -11.28
CA LEU A 52 2.34 -1.91 -12.10
C LEU A 52 2.29 -2.80 -13.35
N ASP A 53 3.45 -3.19 -13.90
CA ASP A 53 3.50 -4.12 -15.02
C ASP A 53 3.01 -5.50 -14.58
N ALA A 54 3.49 -6.00 -13.43
CA ALA A 54 3.02 -7.25 -12.85
C ALA A 54 1.55 -7.18 -12.41
N ALA A 55 1.09 -6.07 -11.85
CA ALA A 55 -0.31 -5.88 -11.49
C ALA A 55 -1.23 -6.06 -12.71
N ARG A 56 -0.83 -5.50 -13.86
CA ARG A 56 -1.58 -5.56 -15.11
C ARG A 56 -1.49 -6.93 -15.79
N THR A 57 -0.27 -7.45 -15.97
CA THR A 57 -0.01 -8.63 -16.83
C THR A 57 0.11 -9.93 -16.05
N GLY A 58 0.46 -9.86 -14.77
CA GLY A 58 0.89 -11.01 -13.95
C GLY A 58 2.35 -11.42 -14.18
N VAL A 59 3.07 -10.71 -15.05
CA VAL A 59 4.49 -10.95 -15.31
C VAL A 59 5.32 -9.95 -14.51
N PRO A 60 6.21 -10.38 -13.60
CA PRO A 60 6.98 -9.50 -12.71
C PRO A 60 8.17 -8.89 -13.47
N GLU A 61 7.93 -7.85 -14.26
CA GLU A 61 8.96 -7.19 -15.07
C GLU A 61 9.91 -6.32 -14.26
N ASN A 62 9.48 -5.82 -13.08
CA ASN A 62 10.31 -4.93 -12.24
C ASN A 62 10.90 -5.63 -11.01
N ARG A 63 10.92 -6.96 -10.94
CA ARG A 63 11.45 -7.71 -9.78
C ARG A 63 12.88 -7.34 -9.42
N ASP A 64 13.76 -7.19 -10.41
CA ASP A 64 15.15 -6.84 -10.17
C ASP A 64 15.29 -5.43 -9.60
N VAL A 65 14.41 -4.51 -9.99
CA VAL A 65 14.34 -3.15 -9.43
C VAL A 65 13.85 -3.19 -7.98
N VAL A 66 12.81 -3.99 -7.68
CA VAL A 66 12.33 -4.20 -6.30
C VAL A 66 13.42 -4.78 -5.42
N ALA A 67 14.17 -5.78 -5.91
CA ALA A 67 15.31 -6.37 -5.20
C ALA A 67 16.42 -5.35 -4.95
N ALA A 68 16.75 -4.53 -5.95
CA ALA A 68 17.75 -3.47 -5.81
C ALA A 68 17.32 -2.40 -4.78
N ILE A 69 16.06 -2.01 -4.75
CA ILE A 69 15.52 -1.11 -3.73
C ILE A 69 15.66 -1.76 -2.35
N ALA A 70 15.17 -2.99 -2.16
CA ALA A 70 15.21 -3.68 -0.87
C ALA A 70 16.63 -3.85 -0.33
N ALA A 71 17.61 -4.10 -1.21
CA ALA A 71 19.00 -4.21 -0.83
C ALA A 71 19.69 -2.87 -0.48
N ALA A 72 19.18 -1.75 -1.04
CA ALA A 72 19.83 -0.44 -0.91
C ALA A 72 19.35 0.34 0.32
N VAL A 73 18.05 0.25 0.68
CA VAL A 73 17.49 1.07 1.75
C VAL A 73 17.69 0.43 3.14
N PRO A 74 17.96 1.22 4.19
CA PRO A 74 18.12 0.71 5.56
C PRO A 74 16.78 0.45 6.27
N VAL A 75 15.66 0.68 5.61
CA VAL A 75 14.30 0.54 6.14
C VAL A 75 13.55 -0.59 5.43
N PRO A 76 12.55 -1.22 6.08
CA PRO A 76 11.78 -2.29 5.47
C PRO A 76 11.03 -1.83 4.21
N VAL A 77 10.95 -2.73 3.23
CA VAL A 77 10.20 -2.54 1.99
C VAL A 77 8.95 -3.38 2.01
N GLN A 78 7.80 -2.75 1.75
CA GLN A 78 6.55 -3.41 1.45
C GLN A 78 6.30 -3.35 -0.04
N THR A 79 5.95 -4.47 -0.67
CA THR A 79 5.66 -4.47 -2.11
C THR A 79 4.37 -5.20 -2.45
N GLY A 80 3.74 -4.75 -3.52
CA GLY A 80 2.56 -5.36 -4.13
C GLY A 80 2.60 -5.25 -5.65
N GLY A 81 1.52 -5.68 -6.28
CA GLY A 81 1.41 -5.74 -7.73
C GLY A 81 1.68 -7.15 -8.28
N GLY A 82 0.65 -7.81 -8.80
CA GLY A 82 0.76 -9.09 -9.49
C GLY A 82 1.13 -10.31 -8.64
N VAL A 83 1.07 -10.26 -7.33
CA VAL A 83 1.32 -11.41 -6.45
C VAL A 83 0.11 -12.34 -6.49
N ARG A 84 0.18 -13.37 -7.34
CA ARG A 84 -0.96 -14.26 -7.65
C ARG A 84 -0.83 -15.67 -7.08
N ASN A 85 0.33 -16.03 -6.52
CA ASN A 85 0.60 -17.35 -5.97
C ASN A 85 1.79 -17.33 -5.00
N ARG A 86 1.97 -18.45 -4.26
CA ARG A 86 3.04 -18.61 -3.27
C ARG A 86 4.44 -18.41 -3.87
N ALA A 87 4.70 -18.94 -5.06
CA ALA A 87 6.03 -18.83 -5.69
C ALA A 87 6.39 -17.36 -5.99
N ALA A 88 5.43 -16.56 -6.46
CA ALA A 88 5.62 -15.14 -6.69
C ALA A 88 5.91 -14.38 -5.39
N ALA A 89 5.19 -14.70 -4.30
CA ALA A 89 5.41 -14.10 -2.99
C ALA A 89 6.78 -14.47 -2.41
N LEU A 90 7.15 -15.77 -2.42
CA LEU A 90 8.45 -16.24 -1.92
C LEU A 90 9.62 -15.59 -2.66
N ALA A 91 9.51 -15.42 -3.98
CA ALA A 91 10.55 -14.76 -4.77
C ALA A 91 10.76 -13.29 -4.39
N LEU A 92 9.74 -12.60 -3.84
CA LEU A 92 9.87 -11.24 -3.30
C LEU A 92 10.54 -11.25 -1.91
N PHE A 93 10.18 -12.20 -1.04
CA PHE A 93 10.87 -12.36 0.25
C PHE A 93 12.34 -12.73 0.06
N ASP A 94 12.65 -13.65 -0.87
CA ASP A 94 14.03 -14.01 -1.23
C ASP A 94 14.83 -12.80 -1.78
N ALA A 95 14.12 -11.83 -2.39
CA ALA A 95 14.70 -10.57 -2.86
C ALA A 95 14.88 -9.52 -1.74
N GLY A 96 14.55 -9.84 -0.48
CA GLY A 96 14.75 -8.96 0.67
C GLY A 96 13.55 -8.07 1.01
N VAL A 97 12.39 -8.31 0.41
CA VAL A 97 11.15 -7.61 0.78
C VAL A 97 10.68 -8.07 2.16
N GLU A 98 10.34 -7.12 3.03
CA GLU A 98 9.90 -7.40 4.40
C GLU A 98 8.41 -7.80 4.47
N ARG A 99 7.53 -7.18 3.66
CA ARG A 99 6.09 -7.47 3.63
C ARG A 99 5.55 -7.47 2.20
N VAL A 100 4.79 -8.49 1.88
CA VAL A 100 4.14 -8.64 0.57
C VAL A 100 2.66 -8.32 0.68
N VAL A 101 2.15 -7.50 -0.24
CA VAL A 101 0.72 -7.16 -0.34
C VAL A 101 0.07 -8.05 -1.37
N VAL A 102 -0.94 -8.80 -0.96
CA VAL A 102 -1.75 -9.68 -1.82
C VAL A 102 -3.15 -9.07 -1.97
N GLY A 103 -3.50 -8.68 -3.20
CA GLY A 103 -4.81 -8.10 -3.54
C GLY A 103 -5.79 -9.17 -4.04
N THR A 104 -6.12 -9.14 -5.34
CA THR A 104 -7.09 -10.04 -6.02
C THR A 104 -6.94 -11.52 -5.64
N ALA A 105 -5.70 -12.01 -5.52
CA ALA A 105 -5.45 -13.41 -5.19
C ALA A 105 -5.91 -13.78 -3.77
N ALA A 106 -5.96 -12.84 -2.84
CA ALA A 106 -6.48 -13.09 -1.49
C ALA A 106 -7.98 -13.41 -1.49
N LEU A 107 -8.75 -12.82 -2.39
CA LEU A 107 -10.17 -13.10 -2.52
C LEU A 107 -10.44 -14.41 -3.26
N ALA A 108 -9.58 -14.75 -4.22
CA ALA A 108 -9.70 -15.96 -5.03
C ALA A 108 -9.25 -17.22 -4.28
N ASP A 109 -8.18 -17.11 -3.48
CA ASP A 109 -7.60 -18.20 -2.69
C ASP A 109 -7.18 -17.70 -1.30
N PRO A 110 -8.12 -17.60 -0.34
CA PRO A 110 -7.81 -17.18 1.02
C PRO A 110 -6.84 -18.12 1.76
N ASP A 111 -6.84 -19.40 1.44
CA ASP A 111 -5.98 -20.40 2.09
C ASP A 111 -4.52 -20.17 1.72
N PHE A 112 -4.24 -19.80 0.47
CA PHE A 112 -2.91 -19.36 0.04
C PHE A 112 -2.35 -18.23 0.94
N VAL A 113 -3.19 -17.24 1.30
CA VAL A 113 -2.78 -16.13 2.15
C VAL A 113 -2.52 -16.59 3.58
N ARG A 114 -3.38 -17.47 4.15
CA ARG A 114 -3.20 -18.04 5.49
C ARG A 114 -1.91 -18.85 5.60
N ASP A 115 -1.67 -19.70 4.61
CA ASP A 115 -0.46 -20.52 4.54
C ASP A 115 0.81 -19.67 4.42
N LEU A 116 0.74 -18.55 3.68
CA LEU A 116 1.87 -17.66 3.52
C LEU A 116 2.11 -16.83 4.80
N ALA A 117 1.04 -16.36 5.44
CA ALA A 117 1.10 -15.55 6.65
C ALA A 117 1.59 -16.32 7.89
N ALA A 118 1.59 -17.66 7.86
CA ALA A 118 2.15 -18.48 8.92
C ALA A 118 3.67 -18.30 9.10
N ASP A 119 4.39 -18.00 8.02
CA ASP A 119 5.86 -17.93 8.01
C ASP A 119 6.40 -16.55 7.60
N HIS A 120 5.56 -15.68 7.02
CA HIS A 120 5.98 -14.42 6.40
C HIS A 120 5.03 -13.27 6.75
N ARG A 121 5.54 -12.04 6.67
CA ARG A 121 4.71 -10.84 6.84
C ARG A 121 3.90 -10.57 5.56
N VAL A 122 2.60 -10.76 5.65
CA VAL A 122 1.66 -10.58 4.54
C VAL A 122 0.64 -9.51 4.88
N ALA A 123 0.43 -8.58 3.97
CA ALA A 123 -0.72 -7.69 4.02
C ALA A 123 -1.75 -8.08 2.95
N VAL A 124 -3.03 -7.89 3.26
CA VAL A 124 -4.10 -8.03 2.26
C VAL A 124 -4.48 -6.65 1.75
N GLY A 125 -4.44 -6.48 0.42
CA GLY A 125 -4.91 -5.27 -0.26
C GLY A 125 -6.43 -5.28 -0.39
N LEU A 126 -7.08 -4.26 0.17
CA LEU A 126 -8.52 -4.00 0.12
C LEU A 126 -8.76 -2.73 -0.70
N ASP A 127 -8.59 -2.85 -2.00
CA ASP A 127 -8.83 -1.75 -2.93
C ASP A 127 -10.33 -1.64 -3.18
N ALA A 128 -10.94 -0.53 -2.78
CA ALA A 128 -12.39 -0.40 -2.74
C ALA A 128 -12.92 0.79 -3.52
N LYS A 129 -14.11 0.63 -4.06
CA LYS A 129 -14.92 1.70 -4.63
C LYS A 129 -16.31 1.65 -4.02
N ALA A 130 -16.73 2.75 -3.39
CA ALA A 130 -18.02 2.82 -2.71
C ALA A 130 -18.26 1.66 -1.70
N GLY A 131 -17.22 1.24 -0.97
CA GLY A 131 -17.30 0.19 0.04
C GLY A 131 -17.24 -1.25 -0.49
N GLU A 132 -17.22 -1.46 -1.80
CA GLU A 132 -17.06 -2.77 -2.45
C GLU A 132 -15.60 -2.98 -2.87
N VAL A 133 -15.03 -4.15 -2.53
CA VAL A 133 -13.65 -4.50 -2.95
C VAL A 133 -13.61 -4.77 -4.45
N ALA A 134 -12.66 -4.16 -5.13
CA ALA A 134 -12.37 -4.39 -6.54
C ALA A 134 -11.22 -5.41 -6.72
N THR A 135 -11.22 -6.07 -7.87
CA THR A 135 -10.24 -7.08 -8.29
C THR A 135 -9.69 -6.75 -9.68
N ASP A 136 -8.72 -7.55 -10.13
CA ASP A 136 -8.14 -7.47 -11.49
C ASP A 136 -7.65 -6.07 -11.87
N GLY A 137 -6.86 -5.44 -10.96
CA GLY A 137 -6.33 -4.10 -11.21
C GLY A 137 -7.43 -3.03 -11.21
N TRP A 138 -8.42 -3.18 -10.31
CA TRP A 138 -9.56 -2.26 -10.10
C TRP A 138 -10.64 -2.29 -11.19
N LEU A 139 -10.60 -3.29 -12.07
CA LEU A 139 -11.49 -3.35 -13.24
C LEU A 139 -12.82 -4.07 -12.95
N VAL A 140 -12.86 -4.94 -11.93
CA VAL A 140 -14.01 -5.79 -11.64
C VAL A 140 -14.40 -5.64 -10.17
N GLY A 141 -15.67 -5.42 -9.88
CA GLY A 141 -16.21 -5.50 -8.52
C GLY A 141 -16.27 -6.95 -8.05
N SER A 142 -15.91 -7.20 -6.80
CA SER A 142 -15.92 -8.56 -6.22
C SER A 142 -17.30 -9.00 -5.70
N GLY A 143 -18.25 -8.09 -5.59
CA GLY A 143 -19.52 -8.32 -4.91
C GLY A 143 -19.39 -8.44 -3.38
N ARG A 144 -18.24 -8.15 -2.80
CA ARG A 144 -17.96 -8.26 -1.36
C ARG A 144 -17.62 -6.90 -0.76
N SER A 145 -18.19 -6.61 0.42
CA SER A 145 -17.82 -5.38 1.13
C SER A 145 -16.42 -5.45 1.74
N VAL A 146 -15.76 -4.29 1.88
CA VAL A 146 -14.46 -4.19 2.56
C VAL A 146 -14.53 -4.80 3.96
N LEU A 147 -15.61 -4.53 4.70
CA LEU A 147 -15.78 -5.01 6.08
C LEU A 147 -15.92 -6.53 6.14
N ASP A 148 -16.65 -7.15 5.19
CA ASP A 148 -16.80 -8.61 5.16
C ASP A 148 -15.48 -9.30 4.81
N VAL A 149 -14.71 -8.73 3.87
CA VAL A 149 -13.39 -9.25 3.55
C VAL A 149 -12.43 -9.09 4.73
N ALA A 150 -12.36 -7.91 5.34
CA ALA A 150 -11.52 -7.66 6.52
C ALA A 150 -11.83 -8.64 7.66
N ARG A 151 -13.11 -8.88 7.96
CA ARG A 151 -13.53 -9.87 8.97
C ARG A 151 -13.13 -11.30 8.60
N SER A 152 -13.19 -11.66 7.32
CA SER A 152 -12.83 -13.02 6.86
C SER A 152 -11.34 -13.35 6.99
N PHE A 153 -10.49 -12.31 7.13
CA PHE A 153 -9.05 -12.44 7.37
C PHE A 153 -8.62 -12.06 8.79
N ALA A 154 -9.55 -11.74 9.71
CA ALA A 154 -9.23 -11.26 11.05
C ALA A 154 -8.40 -12.24 11.88
N ASP A 155 -8.53 -13.55 11.62
CA ASP A 155 -7.83 -14.67 12.26
C ASP A 155 -6.83 -15.37 11.32
N ALA A 156 -6.55 -14.78 10.17
CA ALA A 156 -5.70 -15.40 9.13
C ALA A 156 -4.19 -15.25 9.39
N GLY A 157 -3.79 -14.55 10.46
CA GLY A 157 -2.38 -14.28 10.75
C GLY A 157 -1.75 -13.20 9.87
N VAL A 158 -2.54 -12.49 9.07
CA VAL A 158 -2.02 -11.39 8.24
C VAL A 158 -1.53 -10.22 9.10
N ASP A 159 -0.45 -9.59 8.65
CA ASP A 159 0.24 -8.50 9.35
C ASP A 159 -0.56 -7.18 9.28
N ALA A 160 -1.17 -6.90 8.14
CA ALA A 160 -1.96 -5.69 7.94
C ALA A 160 -2.99 -5.80 6.82
N PHE A 161 -3.94 -4.86 6.82
CA PHE A 161 -4.73 -4.51 5.63
C PHE A 161 -4.21 -3.21 5.04
N VAL A 162 -3.99 -3.18 3.72
CA VAL A 162 -3.81 -1.95 2.95
C VAL A 162 -5.16 -1.59 2.35
N VAL A 163 -5.78 -0.53 2.86
CA VAL A 163 -7.13 -0.10 2.45
C VAL A 163 -7.01 1.10 1.53
N THR A 164 -7.37 0.92 0.26
CA THR A 164 -7.32 1.98 -0.76
C THR A 164 -8.73 2.38 -1.19
N ASP A 165 -9.07 3.66 -1.06
CA ASP A 165 -10.22 4.21 -1.78
C ASP A 165 -9.79 4.55 -3.22
N ILE A 166 -10.18 3.70 -4.18
CA ILE A 166 -9.81 3.82 -5.60
C ILE A 166 -10.32 5.16 -6.18
N SER A 167 -11.49 5.63 -5.73
CA SER A 167 -12.09 6.86 -6.25
C SER A 167 -11.30 8.11 -5.86
N ARG A 168 -10.51 8.02 -4.79
CA ARG A 168 -9.67 9.11 -4.26
C ARG A 168 -8.20 8.96 -4.61
N ASP A 169 -7.76 7.74 -5.05
CA ASP A 169 -6.35 7.53 -5.34
C ASP A 169 -5.84 8.44 -6.46
N GLY A 170 -4.74 9.14 -6.19
CA GLY A 170 -4.16 10.12 -7.10
C GLY A 170 -4.96 11.42 -7.29
N THR A 171 -6.07 11.67 -6.57
CA THR A 171 -6.89 12.89 -6.71
C THR A 171 -6.41 14.05 -5.83
N LEU A 172 -5.76 13.77 -4.69
CA LEU A 172 -5.36 14.76 -3.67
C LEU A 172 -6.56 15.46 -2.97
N GLU A 173 -7.74 14.83 -2.97
CA GLU A 173 -8.98 15.41 -2.45
C GLU A 173 -9.30 15.00 -0.99
N GLY A 174 -8.34 14.37 -0.33
CA GLY A 174 -8.45 13.87 1.04
C GLY A 174 -8.84 12.38 1.11
N PRO A 175 -8.40 11.67 2.18
CA PRO A 175 -8.66 10.23 2.39
C PRO A 175 -10.11 9.96 2.84
N ASP A 176 -10.53 8.70 2.75
CA ASP A 176 -11.80 8.23 3.31
C ASP A 176 -11.69 7.96 4.83
N LEU A 177 -11.84 9.00 5.64
CA LEU A 177 -11.73 8.89 7.10
C LEU A 177 -12.84 8.01 7.72
N VAL A 178 -14.01 7.97 7.10
CA VAL A 178 -15.16 7.22 7.61
C VAL A 178 -14.96 5.73 7.37
N GLY A 179 -14.70 5.33 6.12
CA GLY A 179 -14.48 3.93 5.79
C GLY A 179 -13.26 3.34 6.49
N LEU A 180 -12.18 4.10 6.63
CA LEU A 180 -10.99 3.67 7.39
C LEU A 180 -11.31 3.42 8.88
N ARG A 181 -12.09 4.29 9.52
CA ARG A 181 -12.54 4.10 10.91
C ARG A 181 -13.37 2.82 11.05
N GLU A 182 -14.30 2.57 10.11
CA GLU A 182 -15.13 1.37 10.12
C GLU A 182 -14.29 0.09 9.99
N VAL A 183 -13.24 0.11 9.15
CA VAL A 183 -12.32 -1.03 9.04
C VAL A 183 -11.53 -1.24 10.33
N VAL A 184 -10.97 -0.18 10.94
CA VAL A 184 -10.27 -0.28 12.24
C VAL A 184 -11.19 -0.86 13.32
N GLU A 185 -12.48 -0.52 13.30
CA GLU A 185 -13.48 -1.07 14.24
C GLU A 185 -13.79 -2.55 13.96
N ALA A 186 -13.85 -2.93 12.69
CA ALA A 186 -14.31 -4.26 12.25
C ALA A 186 -13.28 -5.39 12.45
N THR A 187 -11.98 -5.08 12.62
CA THR A 187 -10.91 -6.09 12.66
C THR A 187 -9.83 -5.75 13.70
N PRO A 188 -9.22 -6.76 14.36
CA PRO A 188 -8.04 -6.55 15.21
C PRO A 188 -6.74 -6.37 14.43
N VAL A 189 -6.71 -6.63 13.13
CA VAL A 189 -5.53 -6.54 12.27
C VAL A 189 -5.16 -5.06 12.04
N ASP A 190 -3.88 -4.76 11.89
CA ASP A 190 -3.40 -3.43 11.58
C ASP A 190 -3.94 -2.91 10.25
N VAL A 191 -4.25 -1.62 10.20
CA VAL A 191 -4.81 -0.97 9.01
C VAL A 191 -3.87 0.13 8.52
N ILE A 192 -3.52 0.06 7.25
CA ILE A 192 -2.71 1.05 6.53
C ILE A 192 -3.62 1.74 5.53
N ALA A 193 -3.76 3.06 5.66
CA ALA A 193 -4.55 3.87 4.75
C ALA A 193 -3.84 4.09 3.42
N SER A 194 -4.59 4.13 2.32
CA SER A 194 -4.08 4.43 0.98
C SER A 194 -5.10 5.22 0.17
N GLY A 195 -4.61 6.16 -0.65
CA GLY A 195 -5.43 6.99 -1.53
C GLY A 195 -5.92 8.31 -0.91
N GLY A 196 -5.98 9.34 -1.74
CA GLY A 196 -6.59 10.63 -1.45
C GLY A 196 -5.72 11.67 -0.73
N VAL A 197 -4.68 11.29 0.01
CA VAL A 197 -3.85 12.22 0.78
C VAL A 197 -3.27 13.30 -0.13
N GLY A 198 -3.58 14.57 0.18
CA GLY A 198 -3.12 15.74 -0.56
C GLY A 198 -2.40 16.77 0.31
N THR A 199 -2.58 16.74 1.63
CA THR A 199 -2.08 17.77 2.55
C THR A 199 -1.60 17.19 3.88
N ILE A 200 -0.81 17.99 4.62
CA ILE A 200 -0.44 17.67 6.02
C ILE A 200 -1.69 17.57 6.93
N ALA A 201 -2.73 18.34 6.66
CA ALA A 201 -3.98 18.26 7.43
C ALA A 201 -4.66 16.87 7.27
N ASP A 202 -4.58 16.26 6.08
CA ASP A 202 -5.09 14.90 5.84
C ASP A 202 -4.32 13.87 6.67
N LEU A 203 -2.99 14.00 6.75
CA LEU A 203 -2.16 13.11 7.57
C LEU A 203 -2.52 13.20 9.05
N ARG A 204 -2.71 14.43 9.57
CA ARG A 204 -3.15 14.64 10.95
C ARG A 204 -4.55 14.06 11.20
N ALA A 205 -5.48 14.25 10.28
CA ALA A 205 -6.82 13.67 10.39
C ALA A 205 -6.80 12.13 10.41
N LEU A 206 -5.91 11.50 9.62
CA LEU A 206 -5.69 10.05 9.66
C LEU A 206 -5.09 9.62 11.01
N ALA A 207 -4.14 10.37 11.55
CA ALA A 207 -3.51 10.08 12.83
C ALA A 207 -4.50 10.13 14.01
N GLU A 208 -5.57 10.91 13.89
CA GLU A 208 -6.66 11.02 14.88
C GLU A 208 -7.67 9.85 14.82
N ILE A 209 -7.63 9.01 13.77
CA ILE A 209 -8.50 7.85 13.71
C ILE A 209 -8.11 6.86 14.80
N GLY A 210 -9.02 6.70 15.77
CA GLY A 210 -8.86 5.76 16.87
C GLY A 210 -10.19 5.13 17.29
N VAL A 211 -10.17 3.82 17.56
CA VAL A 211 -11.31 3.03 18.02
C VAL A 211 -10.82 2.02 19.06
N GLY A 212 -11.40 2.08 20.27
CA GLY A 212 -11.08 1.12 21.32
C GLY A 212 -9.59 1.09 21.74
N GLY A 213 -8.89 2.23 21.64
CA GLY A 213 -7.45 2.33 21.91
C GLY A 213 -6.53 1.90 20.76
N ARG A 214 -7.10 1.48 19.62
CA ARG A 214 -6.38 1.12 18.40
C ARG A 214 -6.42 2.29 17.42
N ARG A 215 -5.38 2.41 16.60
CA ARG A 215 -5.21 3.45 15.58
C ARG A 215 -4.81 2.83 14.24
N LEU A 216 -4.78 3.64 13.18
CA LEU A 216 -4.12 3.24 11.95
C LEU A 216 -2.65 2.95 12.20
N ALA A 217 -2.13 1.88 11.61
CA ALA A 217 -0.71 1.52 11.68
C ALA A 217 0.14 2.44 10.79
N GLY A 218 -0.41 2.87 9.65
CA GLY A 218 0.31 3.72 8.72
C GLY A 218 -0.55 4.33 7.63
N VAL A 219 0.12 5.11 6.77
CA VAL A 219 -0.47 5.72 5.57
C VAL A 219 0.49 5.65 4.40
N ILE A 220 0.01 5.17 3.25
CA ILE A 220 0.71 5.18 1.98
C ILE A 220 0.44 6.52 1.30
N THR A 221 1.50 7.22 0.90
CA THR A 221 1.41 8.51 0.22
C THR A 221 2.39 8.55 -0.94
N GLY A 222 1.88 8.84 -2.13
CA GLY A 222 2.69 8.96 -3.34
C GLY A 222 2.60 10.36 -3.94
N LYS A 223 1.55 10.61 -4.73
CA LYS A 223 1.42 11.82 -5.57
C LYS A 223 1.66 13.13 -4.83
N ALA A 224 1.18 13.28 -3.60
CA ALA A 224 1.36 14.50 -2.81
C ALA A 224 2.85 14.81 -2.55
N ILE A 225 3.68 13.78 -2.32
CA ILE A 225 5.13 13.94 -2.11
C ILE A 225 5.79 14.32 -3.44
N TYR A 226 5.49 13.62 -4.53
CA TYR A 226 6.07 13.92 -5.85
C TYR A 226 5.69 15.31 -6.38
N GLU A 227 4.48 15.80 -6.06
CA GLU A 227 4.03 17.13 -6.42
C GLU A 227 4.49 18.23 -5.43
N GLY A 228 5.32 17.86 -4.43
CA GLY A 228 5.88 18.83 -3.47
C GLY A 228 4.83 19.48 -2.55
N ARG A 229 3.68 18.81 -2.32
CA ARG A 229 2.67 19.30 -1.39
C ARG A 229 3.17 19.30 0.05
N PHE A 230 4.02 18.35 0.37
CA PHE A 230 4.80 18.25 1.59
C PHE A 230 5.98 17.29 1.36
N THR A 231 7.01 17.41 2.18
CA THR A 231 8.16 16.51 2.18
C THR A 231 7.89 15.26 3.02
N VAL A 232 8.67 14.19 2.82
CA VAL A 232 8.60 13.00 3.68
C VAL A 232 8.81 13.36 5.14
N ALA A 233 9.81 14.20 5.46
CA ALA A 233 10.09 14.64 6.83
C ALA A 233 8.92 15.38 7.48
N GLU A 234 8.25 16.28 6.75
CA GLU A 234 7.04 16.96 7.23
C GLU A 234 5.89 15.97 7.45
N GLY A 235 5.74 14.99 6.55
CA GLY A 235 4.73 13.93 6.66
C GLY A 235 4.96 13.05 7.89
N VAL A 236 6.20 12.60 8.13
CA VAL A 236 6.58 11.83 9.32
C VAL A 236 6.28 12.62 10.59
N ALA A 237 6.72 13.88 10.67
CA ALA A 237 6.45 14.74 11.82
C ALA A 237 4.94 14.97 12.06
N ALA A 238 4.13 15.03 11.01
CA ALA A 238 2.67 15.19 11.13
C ALA A 238 1.95 13.97 11.71
N LEU A 239 2.56 12.78 11.63
CA LEU A 239 2.03 11.51 12.14
C LEU A 239 2.50 11.19 13.56
N GLU A 240 3.48 11.91 14.08
CA GLU A 240 3.87 11.88 15.49
C GLU A 240 2.78 12.57 16.31
N ILE A 241 2.07 11.81 17.14
CA ILE A 241 1.07 12.38 18.04
C ILE A 241 1.79 12.81 19.30
N GLU A 242 1.71 14.09 19.62
CA GLU A 242 2.12 14.57 20.96
C GLU A 242 1.31 13.82 22.02
N SER A 243 2.03 13.11 22.88
CA SER A 243 1.49 12.29 24.00
C SER A 243 1.02 13.19 25.13
#